data_77ebeb96cb29cdac5aae5818330aa9b4
#
_entry.id   77ebeb96cb29cdac5aae5818330aa9b4
#
_cell.length_a   1.000
_cell.length_b   1.000
_cell.length_c   1.000
_cell.angle_alpha   90.00
_cell.angle_beta   90.00
_cell.angle_gamma   90.00
#
_symmetry.space_group_name_H-M   'P 1'
#
loop_
_entity.id
_entity.type
_entity.pdbx_description
1 polymer ?
#
loop_
_entity_poly.entity_id
_entity_poly.type
_entity_poly.pdbx_seq_one_letter_code
_entity_poly.pdbx_strand_id
1 'polypeptide(L)'
;MNTFPLIRTKWSNEHMMAAVFLAVVAYHIPIWRIASSEIAVFLLLVSAGMLVDVIANILRFKRLWCSVSAAVTAGILSALTFGVPLWGRLLGVLIALIFGKQVWGGTGKNPLNPGLVGLLPLLFMFHFNLPFFPNSWLLLPGAILSLPFLLIRPYTGIGYLVGTGAVMLQYGFNPKEILISGSVFFACLVVTDPVTITREPFIGMTGGFLAGFAGLYFLGSPLYAVSSILAFNLLSYGIERGRGKAEPEQLRLTKLKLPKIYTHSGLNSQLLDLTSEAVRLQCQKEFASEEVLNRIRAAEVFGMGGAGFDTYRKLLTVIDSKAEEKYFILNGVECDPGLLHDRWLLRNFSEAIWSGMKLIQACAEFKEVILTVKEPDTIMLPENLKLCQVASRYPAGAEKLLISEVLRKDLSREQIPAECGVLVLNVQTVYSVYEAVLGNRKADTRFLTVANLRIPEARVARVKLGMKVHEILQAAYPGSGTAFAGGGLMQAYTAEDETVVDRNVNFIVAAPFPKYKESPQCSGCGVCADNCPAGLAVNRIADLVEAGKKKEAAGYHPEACISCGSCSYSCLAGRNLSLRVKEAKTAVLEQHN
;
A
#
# COMPACT_ATOMS: atom_id res chain seq x y z
N MET A 1 -7.26 -8.74 18.99
CA MET A 1 -5.83 -8.50 18.66
C MET A 1 -5.71 -7.53 17.50
N ASN A 2 -5.00 -6.43 17.66
CA ASN A 2 -4.83 -5.42 16.62
C ASN A 2 -3.66 -5.81 15.73
N THR A 3 -3.91 -6.20 14.48
CA THR A 3 -2.87 -6.50 13.50
C THR A 3 -2.33 -5.22 12.89
N PHE A 4 -1.01 -5.12 12.73
CA PHE A 4 -0.35 -3.99 12.10
C PHE A 4 0.97 -4.41 11.46
N PRO A 5 1.44 -3.72 10.41
CA PRO A 5 2.77 -3.98 9.88
C PRO A 5 3.83 -3.56 10.89
N LEU A 6 4.78 -4.46 11.22
CA LEU A 6 5.97 -4.12 12.02
C LEU A 6 6.98 -3.29 11.22
N ILE A 7 6.86 -3.29 9.91
CA ILE A 7 7.67 -2.49 9.00
C ILE A 7 6.80 -1.45 8.29
N ARG A 8 7.40 -0.32 7.94
CA ARG A 8 6.75 0.75 7.17
C ARG A 8 7.72 1.39 6.19
N THR A 9 7.19 2.13 5.23
CA THR A 9 8.00 2.99 4.36
C THR A 9 8.82 3.98 5.18
N LYS A 10 10.06 4.24 4.74
CA LYS A 10 10.97 5.21 5.39
C LYS A 10 10.50 6.67 5.20
N TRP A 11 9.74 6.94 4.16
CA TRP A 11 9.25 8.28 3.84
C TRP A 11 7.99 8.58 4.64
N SER A 12 7.96 9.74 5.29
CA SER A 12 6.78 10.26 5.97
C SER A 12 6.21 11.45 5.20
N ASN A 13 4.94 11.74 5.45
CA ASN A 13 4.29 12.94 4.93
C ASN A 13 5.02 14.23 5.32
N GLU A 14 5.59 14.29 6.53
CA GLU A 14 6.36 15.43 7.00
C GLU A 14 7.62 15.66 6.17
N HIS A 15 8.38 14.59 5.83
CA HIS A 15 9.55 14.69 4.96
C HIS A 15 9.18 15.20 3.56
N MET A 16 8.07 14.70 3.00
CA MET A 16 7.63 15.13 1.67
C MET A 16 7.16 16.59 1.69
N MET A 17 6.36 16.98 2.68
CA MET A 17 5.90 18.36 2.82
C MET A 17 7.05 19.33 3.11
N ALA A 18 8.06 18.92 3.88
CA ALA A 18 9.27 19.71 4.10
C ALA A 18 10.05 19.93 2.78
N ALA A 19 10.18 18.88 1.94
CA ALA A 19 10.81 19.03 0.63
C ALA A 19 10.07 20.02 -0.28
N VAL A 20 8.74 19.96 -0.28
CA VAL A 20 7.93 20.94 -1.03
C VAL A 20 8.06 22.35 -0.46
N PHE A 21 8.07 22.50 0.86
CA PHE A 21 8.29 23.81 1.48
C PHE A 21 9.65 24.39 1.10
N LEU A 22 10.72 23.58 1.09
CA LEU A 22 12.04 23.99 0.61
C LEU A 22 12.01 24.40 -0.88
N ALA A 23 11.25 23.70 -1.72
CA ALA A 23 11.05 24.09 -3.11
C ALA A 23 10.35 25.45 -3.24
N VAL A 24 9.33 25.71 -2.42
CA VAL A 24 8.65 27.01 -2.35
C VAL A 24 9.60 28.11 -1.89
N VAL A 25 10.43 27.85 -0.87
CA VAL A 25 11.46 28.80 -0.40
C VAL A 25 12.47 29.10 -1.53
N ALA A 26 12.96 28.08 -2.22
CA ALA A 26 13.89 28.25 -3.34
C ALA A 26 13.27 29.10 -4.46
N TYR A 27 11.99 28.94 -4.72
CA TYR A 27 11.26 29.74 -5.70
C TYR A 27 11.18 31.23 -5.31
N HIS A 28 11.24 31.57 -4.04
CA HIS A 28 11.22 32.95 -3.57
C HIS A 28 12.57 33.68 -3.70
N ILE A 29 13.68 32.98 -3.89
CA ILE A 29 15.02 33.60 -3.97
C ILE A 29 15.09 34.71 -5.03
N PRO A 30 14.55 34.54 -6.26
CA PRO A 30 14.51 35.61 -7.24
C PRO A 30 13.71 36.83 -6.79
N ILE A 31 12.58 36.60 -6.11
CA ILE A 31 11.70 37.66 -5.59
C ILE A 31 12.47 38.48 -4.53
N TRP A 32 13.15 37.80 -3.61
CA TRP A 32 13.95 38.43 -2.54
C TRP A 32 15.16 39.21 -3.04
N ARG A 33 15.70 38.83 -4.21
CA ARG A 33 16.76 39.60 -4.87
C ARG A 33 16.27 40.91 -5.45
N ILE A 34 15.01 40.95 -5.90
CA ILE A 34 14.37 42.15 -6.45
C ILE A 34 13.90 43.06 -5.31
N ALA A 35 13.31 42.49 -4.27
CA ALA A 35 12.73 43.22 -3.14
C ALA A 35 13.00 42.46 -1.83
N SER A 36 14.00 42.88 -1.08
CA SER A 36 14.38 42.21 0.18
C SER A 36 13.29 42.31 1.27
N SER A 37 12.42 43.31 1.21
CA SER A 37 11.24 43.45 2.08
C SER A 37 10.27 42.27 1.96
N GLU A 38 10.27 41.59 0.83
CA GLU A 38 9.41 40.41 0.60
C GLU A 38 9.81 39.19 1.48
N ILE A 39 11.00 39.18 2.04
CA ILE A 39 11.39 38.18 3.05
C ILE A 39 10.51 38.32 4.29
N ALA A 40 10.33 39.52 4.79
CA ALA A 40 9.47 39.77 5.95
C ALA A 40 7.98 39.45 5.65
N VAL A 41 7.52 39.79 4.44
CA VAL A 41 6.17 39.48 4.01
C VAL A 41 5.96 37.96 3.91
N PHE A 42 6.90 37.23 3.32
CA PHE A 42 6.86 35.76 3.26
C PHE A 42 6.74 35.14 4.65
N LEU A 43 7.63 35.56 5.57
CA LEU A 43 7.65 35.06 6.95
C LEU A 43 6.32 35.35 7.66
N LEU A 44 5.77 36.56 7.48
CA LEU A 44 4.50 36.96 8.06
C LEU A 44 3.33 36.11 7.52
N LEU A 45 3.25 35.90 6.21
CA LEU A 45 2.18 35.09 5.58
C LEU A 45 2.26 33.64 6.01
N VAL A 46 3.47 33.05 6.05
CA VAL A 46 3.68 31.68 6.51
C VAL A 46 3.29 31.54 7.98
N SER A 47 3.71 32.49 8.84
CA SER A 47 3.36 32.50 10.27
C SER A 47 1.84 32.64 10.49
N ALA A 48 1.18 33.53 9.75
CA ALA A 48 -0.27 33.69 9.79
C ALA A 48 -0.99 32.39 9.35
N GLY A 49 -0.52 31.77 8.28
CA GLY A 49 -1.07 30.50 7.81
C GLY A 49 -0.90 29.37 8.82
N MET A 50 0.26 29.26 9.43
CA MET A 50 0.51 28.26 10.49
C MET A 50 -0.38 28.51 11.71
N LEU A 51 -0.59 29.76 12.11
CA LEU A 51 -1.45 30.13 13.23
C LEU A 51 -2.91 29.70 12.97
N VAL A 52 -3.45 29.97 11.78
CA VAL A 52 -4.79 29.51 11.38
C VAL A 52 -4.92 27.98 11.48
N ASP A 53 -3.93 27.25 11.00
CA ASP A 53 -3.92 25.79 11.04
C ASP A 53 -3.84 25.25 12.48
N VAL A 54 -3.02 25.85 13.34
CA VAL A 54 -2.92 25.52 14.78
C VAL A 54 -4.27 25.75 15.49
N ILE A 55 -4.87 26.91 15.30
CA ILE A 55 -6.18 27.22 15.92
C ILE A 55 -7.23 26.19 15.46
N ALA A 56 -7.31 25.91 14.17
CA ALA A 56 -8.24 24.93 13.64
C ALA A 56 -8.00 23.51 14.19
N ASN A 57 -6.74 23.12 14.37
CA ASN A 57 -6.38 21.81 14.93
C ASN A 57 -6.67 21.72 16.44
N ILE A 58 -6.48 22.78 17.20
CA ILE A 58 -6.87 22.85 18.62
C ILE A 58 -8.39 22.69 18.73
N LEU A 59 -9.16 23.43 17.94
CA LEU A 59 -10.63 23.36 17.97
C LEU A 59 -11.17 21.98 17.58
N ARG A 60 -10.55 21.31 16.60
CA ARG A 60 -11.03 20.03 16.07
C ARG A 60 -10.52 18.81 16.83
N PHE A 61 -9.23 18.78 17.19
CA PHE A 61 -8.57 17.61 17.75
C PHE A 61 -8.14 17.77 19.21
N LYS A 62 -8.32 18.96 19.78
CA LYS A 62 -7.84 19.32 21.12
C LYS A 62 -6.33 19.07 21.30
N ARG A 63 -5.56 19.26 20.22
CA ARG A 63 -4.10 19.04 20.17
C ARG A 63 -3.40 20.25 19.54
N LEU A 64 -2.28 20.66 20.18
CA LEU A 64 -1.37 21.65 19.60
C LEU A 64 -0.55 20.98 18.49
N TRP A 65 -0.94 21.20 17.24
CA TRP A 65 -0.24 20.67 16.07
C TRP A 65 -0.45 21.56 14.86
N CYS A 66 0.61 21.67 14.03
CA CYS A 66 0.61 22.43 12.79
C CYS A 66 1.05 21.55 11.64
N SER A 67 0.36 21.62 10.51
CA SER A 67 0.76 20.91 9.30
C SER A 67 1.69 21.78 8.45
N VAL A 68 2.79 21.20 7.96
CA VAL A 68 3.70 21.88 7.01
C VAL A 68 2.94 22.32 5.74
N SER A 69 1.84 21.65 5.39
CA SER A 69 1.00 22.01 4.24
C SER A 69 0.38 23.40 4.35
N ALA A 70 0.17 23.95 5.56
CA ALA A 70 -0.29 25.32 5.74
C ALA A 70 0.79 26.33 5.37
N ALA A 71 2.04 26.05 5.78
CA ALA A 71 3.19 26.85 5.40
C ALA A 71 3.44 26.82 3.88
N VAL A 72 3.28 25.63 3.25
CA VAL A 72 3.37 25.48 1.79
C VAL A 72 2.31 26.32 1.09
N THR A 73 1.04 26.23 1.51
CA THR A 73 -0.07 27.01 0.94
C THR A 73 0.18 28.53 1.04
N ALA A 74 0.58 29.00 2.22
CA ALA A 74 0.88 30.41 2.44
C ALA A 74 2.08 30.87 1.62
N GLY A 75 3.13 30.03 1.51
CA GLY A 75 4.29 30.29 0.68
C GLY A 75 3.96 30.37 -0.81
N ILE A 76 3.15 29.46 -1.34
CA ILE A 76 2.65 29.50 -2.72
C ILE A 76 1.90 30.80 -2.99
N LEU A 77 1.00 31.18 -2.09
CA LEU A 77 0.28 32.46 -2.20
C LEU A 77 1.22 33.66 -2.13
N SER A 78 2.23 33.62 -1.25
CA SER A 78 3.24 34.68 -1.18
C SER A 78 3.92 34.89 -2.54
N ALA A 79 4.31 33.80 -3.22
CA ALA A 79 4.92 33.87 -4.54
C ALA A 79 3.97 34.45 -5.60
N LEU A 80 2.73 33.99 -5.62
CA LEU A 80 1.75 34.32 -6.66
C LEU A 80 1.11 35.71 -6.49
N THR A 81 1.19 36.32 -5.30
CA THR A 81 0.58 37.61 -4.98
C THR A 81 1.60 38.74 -4.84
N PHE A 82 2.77 38.61 -5.45
CA PHE A 82 3.77 39.69 -5.49
C PHE A 82 3.16 40.96 -6.08
N GLY A 83 3.34 42.10 -5.40
CA GLY A 83 2.74 43.39 -5.82
C GLY A 83 1.33 43.66 -5.28
N VAL A 84 0.63 42.67 -4.71
CA VAL A 84 -0.65 42.88 -4.02
C VAL A 84 -0.40 43.50 -2.63
N PRO A 85 -1.23 44.45 -2.16
CA PRO A 85 -1.10 45.01 -0.82
C PRO A 85 -1.11 43.93 0.27
N LEU A 86 -0.34 44.13 1.33
CA LEU A 86 -0.16 43.15 2.39
C LEU A 86 -1.46 42.63 2.99
N TRP A 87 -2.44 43.51 3.23
CA TRP A 87 -3.76 43.11 3.75
C TRP A 87 -4.52 42.17 2.80
N GLY A 88 -4.41 42.40 1.47
CA GLY A 88 -5.00 41.52 0.45
C GLY A 88 -4.32 40.13 0.47
N ARG A 89 -2.99 40.08 0.59
CA ARG A 89 -2.23 38.82 0.66
C ARG A 89 -2.60 38.04 1.91
N LEU A 90 -2.75 38.70 3.07
CA LEU A 90 -3.23 38.08 4.32
C LEU A 90 -4.66 37.53 4.15
N LEU A 91 -5.55 38.31 3.51
CA LEU A 91 -6.91 37.87 3.20
C LEU A 91 -6.91 36.61 2.34
N GLY A 92 -6.05 36.56 1.30
CA GLY A 92 -5.87 35.38 0.46
C GLY A 92 -5.44 34.13 1.23
N VAL A 93 -4.48 34.28 2.17
CA VAL A 93 -4.05 33.18 3.04
C VAL A 93 -5.18 32.71 3.96
N LEU A 94 -5.96 33.61 4.53
CA LEU A 94 -7.12 33.29 5.36
C LEU A 94 -8.18 32.52 4.57
N ILE A 95 -8.54 33.01 3.37
CA ILE A 95 -9.51 32.35 2.49
C ILE A 95 -9.01 30.96 2.09
N ALA A 96 -7.74 30.83 1.69
CA ALA A 96 -7.14 29.57 1.30
C ALA A 96 -7.22 28.53 2.42
N LEU A 97 -6.87 28.91 3.62
CA LEU A 97 -6.81 27.97 4.74
C LEU A 97 -8.18 27.70 5.36
N ILE A 98 -9.05 28.70 5.48
CA ILE A 98 -10.39 28.49 6.02
C ILE A 98 -11.27 27.75 5.00
N PHE A 99 -11.50 28.34 3.83
CA PHE A 99 -12.44 27.82 2.84
C PHE A 99 -11.83 26.75 1.93
N GLY A 100 -10.55 26.86 1.57
CA GLY A 100 -9.87 25.89 0.73
C GLY A 100 -9.48 24.62 1.47
N LYS A 101 -9.28 24.66 2.81
CA LYS A 101 -8.76 23.55 3.60
C LYS A 101 -9.62 23.17 4.81
N GLN A 102 -9.83 24.09 5.76
CA GLN A 102 -10.42 23.74 7.04
C GLN A 102 -11.92 23.41 6.99
N VAL A 103 -12.70 24.09 6.17
CA VAL A 103 -14.14 23.81 5.97
C VAL A 103 -14.37 22.36 5.50
N TRP A 104 -13.47 21.81 4.71
CA TRP A 104 -13.53 20.46 4.15
C TRP A 104 -13.05 19.37 5.11
N GLY A 105 -12.54 19.72 6.28
CA GLY A 105 -12.07 18.76 7.27
C GLY A 105 -10.55 18.75 7.48
N GLY A 106 -9.82 19.71 6.92
CA GLY A 106 -8.37 19.90 7.11
C GLY A 106 -7.53 19.25 6.00
N THR A 107 -6.26 19.01 6.31
CA THR A 107 -5.28 18.49 5.34
C THR A 107 -5.76 17.17 4.70
N GLY A 108 -5.67 17.08 3.38
CA GLY A 108 -5.96 15.87 2.62
C GLY A 108 -7.43 15.59 2.33
N LYS A 109 -8.34 16.50 2.71
CA LYS A 109 -9.80 16.36 2.47
C LYS A 109 -10.37 17.42 1.51
N ASN A 110 -9.56 18.37 1.12
CA ASN A 110 -9.94 19.48 0.25
C ASN A 110 -10.17 19.00 -1.19
N PRO A 111 -11.34 19.32 -1.80
CA PRO A 111 -11.62 19.00 -3.21
C PRO A 111 -10.88 19.93 -4.17
N LEU A 112 -10.50 21.12 -3.72
CA LEU A 112 -9.84 22.18 -4.48
C LEU A 112 -8.46 22.47 -3.90
N ASN A 113 -7.51 22.90 -4.75
CA ASN A 113 -6.21 23.36 -4.27
C ASN A 113 -6.39 24.63 -3.42
N PRO A 114 -6.01 24.63 -2.13
CA PRO A 114 -6.26 25.74 -1.23
C PRO A 114 -5.59 27.05 -1.67
N GLY A 115 -4.37 26.98 -2.24
CA GLY A 115 -3.67 28.15 -2.75
C GLY A 115 -4.47 28.86 -3.86
N LEU A 116 -5.08 28.10 -4.76
CA LEU A 116 -5.89 28.66 -5.83
C LEU A 116 -7.23 29.22 -5.32
N VAL A 117 -7.81 28.59 -4.30
CA VAL A 117 -9.03 29.10 -3.63
C VAL A 117 -8.77 30.47 -3.01
N GLY A 118 -7.61 30.68 -2.39
CA GLY A 118 -7.23 31.98 -1.86
C GLY A 118 -6.82 33.00 -2.92
N LEU A 119 -6.23 32.55 -4.04
CA LEU A 119 -5.78 33.41 -5.12
C LEU A 119 -6.96 33.97 -5.96
N LEU A 120 -7.98 33.16 -6.20
CA LEU A 120 -9.10 33.51 -7.08
C LEU A 120 -9.78 34.83 -6.72
N PRO A 121 -10.23 35.07 -5.47
CA PRO A 121 -10.85 36.37 -5.12
C PRO A 121 -9.88 37.55 -5.22
N LEU A 122 -8.59 37.34 -5.00
CA LEU A 122 -7.61 38.41 -5.14
C LEU A 122 -7.43 38.85 -6.59
N LEU A 123 -7.52 37.93 -7.57
CA LEU A 123 -7.49 38.26 -8.98
C LEU A 123 -8.67 39.11 -9.38
N PHE A 124 -9.85 38.88 -8.81
CA PHE A 124 -11.03 39.74 -9.04
C PHE A 124 -10.92 41.12 -8.38
N MET A 125 -10.33 41.16 -7.16
CA MET A 125 -10.26 42.42 -6.39
C MET A 125 -9.15 43.37 -6.89
N PHE A 126 -8.01 42.84 -7.29
CA PHE A 126 -6.82 43.63 -7.58
C PHE A 126 -6.41 43.65 -9.05
N HIS A 127 -7.01 42.83 -9.91
CA HIS A 127 -6.76 42.79 -11.36
C HIS A 127 -5.26 42.75 -11.71
N PHE A 128 -4.45 41.93 -10.99
CA PHE A 128 -3.02 41.85 -11.18
C PHE A 128 -2.62 40.64 -12.04
N ASN A 129 -1.46 40.74 -12.68
CA ASN A 129 -0.87 39.62 -13.41
C ASN A 129 -0.04 38.74 -12.48
N LEU A 130 -0.04 37.44 -12.74
CA LEU A 130 0.84 36.53 -12.00
C LEU A 130 2.30 36.89 -12.30
N PRO A 131 3.20 36.82 -11.30
CA PRO A 131 4.59 37.18 -11.49
C PRO A 131 5.24 36.24 -12.51
N PHE A 132 5.89 36.86 -13.49
CA PHE A 132 6.70 36.20 -14.49
C PHE A 132 8.17 36.59 -14.26
N PHE A 133 9.02 35.59 -14.08
CA PHE A 133 10.45 35.81 -13.81
C PHE A 133 11.26 35.30 -15.01
N PRO A 134 11.40 36.09 -16.11
CA PRO A 134 12.20 35.69 -17.24
C PRO A 134 13.67 35.55 -16.83
N ASN A 135 14.35 34.55 -17.37
CA ASN A 135 15.78 34.27 -17.13
C ASN A 135 16.15 33.86 -15.70
N SER A 136 15.22 33.40 -14.90
CA SER A 136 15.52 32.99 -13.51
C SER A 136 15.97 31.52 -13.42
N TRP A 137 17.26 31.27 -13.59
CA TRP A 137 17.88 29.95 -13.36
C TRP A 137 17.60 29.39 -11.97
N LEU A 138 17.20 30.24 -11.02
CA LEU A 138 16.87 29.90 -9.64
C LEU A 138 15.50 29.21 -9.49
N LEU A 139 14.70 29.11 -10.56
CA LEU A 139 13.50 28.28 -10.58
C LEU A 139 13.83 26.78 -10.68
N LEU A 140 14.97 26.43 -11.31
CA LEU A 140 15.40 25.03 -11.47
C LEU A 140 15.60 24.28 -10.15
N PRO A 141 16.27 24.83 -9.11
CA PRO A 141 16.37 24.16 -7.81
C PRO A 141 15.01 23.87 -7.18
N GLY A 142 14.06 24.81 -7.27
CA GLY A 142 12.70 24.61 -6.79
C GLY A 142 11.97 23.48 -7.52
N ALA A 143 12.09 23.41 -8.83
CA ALA A 143 11.54 22.33 -9.64
C ALA A 143 12.17 20.97 -9.28
N ILE A 144 13.49 20.92 -9.12
CA ILE A 144 14.19 19.68 -8.72
C ILE A 144 13.76 19.21 -7.33
N LEU A 145 13.65 20.12 -6.36
CA LEU A 145 13.21 19.80 -5.01
C LEU A 145 11.74 19.37 -4.96
N SER A 146 10.92 19.73 -5.94
CA SER A 146 9.52 19.29 -6.06
C SER A 146 9.38 17.92 -6.71
N LEU A 147 10.46 17.35 -7.29
CA LEU A 147 10.44 16.01 -7.92
C LEU A 147 9.79 14.90 -7.07
N PRO A 148 9.99 14.82 -5.74
CA PRO A 148 9.31 13.82 -4.93
C PRO A 148 7.78 13.86 -5.05
N PHE A 149 7.19 15.04 -5.27
CA PHE A 149 5.75 15.21 -5.51
C PHE A 149 5.35 14.87 -6.94
N LEU A 150 6.14 15.28 -7.90
CA LEU A 150 5.99 14.87 -9.30
C LEU A 150 6.01 13.36 -9.46
N LEU A 151 6.84 12.64 -8.66
CA LEU A 151 6.95 11.19 -8.69
C LEU A 151 5.72 10.45 -8.15
N ILE A 152 4.86 11.10 -7.35
CA ILE A 152 3.60 10.48 -6.92
C ILE A 152 2.61 10.44 -8.08
N ARG A 153 2.47 11.54 -8.83
CA ARG A 153 1.54 11.65 -9.98
C ARG A 153 2.09 12.58 -11.08
N PRO A 154 3.17 12.18 -11.77
CA PRO A 154 3.87 13.02 -12.72
C PRO A 154 3.03 13.34 -13.98
N TYR A 155 2.14 12.44 -14.33
CA TYR A 155 1.35 12.52 -15.57
C TYR A 155 0.49 13.78 -15.66
N THR A 156 -0.09 14.26 -14.55
CA THR A 156 -0.92 15.49 -14.55
C THR A 156 -0.05 16.73 -14.81
N GLY A 157 1.11 16.84 -14.15
CA GLY A 157 2.06 17.95 -14.38
C GLY A 157 2.65 17.91 -15.78
N ILE A 158 2.98 16.72 -16.30
CA ILE A 158 3.44 16.56 -17.69
C ILE A 158 2.36 16.99 -18.67
N GLY A 159 1.12 16.54 -18.47
CA GLY A 159 0.00 16.97 -19.31
C GLY A 159 -0.16 18.49 -19.31
N TYR A 160 -0.12 19.12 -18.14
CA TYR A 160 -0.21 20.58 -18.00
C TYR A 160 0.91 21.32 -18.75
N LEU A 161 2.16 20.86 -18.65
CA LEU A 161 3.31 21.44 -19.37
C LEU A 161 3.16 21.27 -20.89
N VAL A 162 2.67 20.12 -21.36
CA VAL A 162 2.42 19.89 -22.78
C VAL A 162 1.31 20.82 -23.28
N GLY A 163 0.22 20.97 -22.53
CA GLY A 163 -0.89 21.86 -22.89
C GLY A 163 -0.47 23.34 -22.94
N THR A 164 0.23 23.82 -21.90
CA THR A 164 0.74 25.20 -21.88
C THR A 164 1.80 25.42 -22.95
N GLY A 165 2.70 24.43 -23.15
CA GLY A 165 3.75 24.48 -24.18
C GLY A 165 3.18 24.56 -25.59
N ALA A 166 2.12 23.81 -25.90
CA ALA A 166 1.46 23.84 -27.21
C ALA A 166 0.94 25.25 -27.53
N VAL A 167 0.28 25.92 -26.56
CA VAL A 167 -0.19 27.30 -26.74
C VAL A 167 0.98 28.27 -26.87
N MET A 168 1.98 28.18 -26.01
CA MET A 168 3.13 29.09 -26.07
C MET A 168 3.88 28.99 -27.41
N LEU A 169 4.07 27.77 -27.94
CA LEU A 169 4.68 27.55 -29.26
C LEU A 169 3.82 28.17 -30.38
N GLN A 170 2.50 28.06 -30.30
CA GLN A 170 1.58 28.68 -31.26
C GLN A 170 1.73 30.22 -31.31
N TYR A 171 2.07 30.85 -30.18
CA TYR A 171 2.34 32.28 -30.07
C TYR A 171 3.82 32.66 -30.29
N GLY A 172 4.65 31.74 -30.75
CA GLY A 172 6.04 32.00 -31.13
C GLY A 172 7.04 32.00 -29.99
N PHE A 173 6.67 31.55 -28.79
CA PHE A 173 7.63 31.35 -27.70
C PHE A 173 8.56 30.17 -27.99
N ASN A 174 9.83 30.31 -27.62
CA ASN A 174 10.77 29.22 -27.79
C ASN A 174 10.70 28.21 -26.59
N PRO A 175 11.19 26.96 -26.74
CA PRO A 175 11.13 25.94 -25.69
C PRO A 175 11.82 26.33 -24.39
N LYS A 176 12.87 27.19 -24.43
CA LYS A 176 13.55 27.66 -23.21
C LYS A 176 12.66 28.60 -22.40
N GLU A 177 11.85 29.43 -23.08
CA GLU A 177 10.91 30.33 -22.42
C GLU A 177 9.79 29.55 -21.72
N ILE A 178 9.35 28.42 -22.29
CA ILE A 178 8.40 27.52 -21.66
C ILE A 178 8.95 26.96 -20.36
N LEU A 179 10.21 26.51 -20.36
CA LEU A 179 10.84 25.90 -19.16
C LEU A 179 11.07 26.89 -18.02
N ILE A 180 11.29 28.17 -18.32
CA ILE A 180 11.52 29.20 -17.30
C ILE A 180 10.25 30.00 -16.95
N SER A 181 9.13 29.69 -17.58
CA SER A 181 7.84 30.31 -17.30
C SER A 181 7.22 29.84 -15.98
N GLY A 182 6.25 30.61 -15.48
CA GLY A 182 5.42 30.21 -14.34
C GLY A 182 4.68 28.87 -14.54
N SER A 183 4.59 28.37 -15.77
CA SER A 183 3.98 27.07 -16.09
C SER A 183 4.67 25.90 -15.36
N VAL A 184 6.01 25.95 -15.19
CA VAL A 184 6.76 24.94 -14.45
C VAL A 184 6.38 24.96 -12.96
N PHE A 185 6.22 26.15 -12.38
CA PHE A 185 5.77 26.30 -11.00
C PHE A 185 4.37 25.69 -10.81
N PHE A 186 3.42 26.02 -11.68
CA PHE A 186 2.09 25.44 -11.61
C PHE A 186 2.10 23.94 -11.81
N ALA A 187 2.86 23.43 -12.79
CA ALA A 187 2.97 22.01 -13.06
C ALA A 187 3.54 21.22 -11.86
N CYS A 188 4.56 21.77 -11.19
CA CYS A 188 5.29 21.08 -10.12
C CYS A 188 4.65 21.20 -8.74
N LEU A 189 4.04 22.33 -8.42
CA LEU A 189 3.60 22.65 -7.05
C LEU A 189 2.09 22.77 -6.89
N VAL A 190 1.35 23.04 -7.97
CA VAL A 190 -0.07 23.33 -7.90
C VAL A 190 -0.90 22.24 -8.53
N VAL A 191 -0.62 21.89 -9.79
CA VAL A 191 -1.40 20.91 -10.56
C VAL A 191 -1.13 19.47 -10.13
N THR A 192 0.04 19.20 -9.54
CA THR A 192 0.42 17.88 -9.04
C THR A 192 0.04 17.64 -7.57
N ASP A 193 -0.73 18.52 -6.94
CA ASP A 193 -1.25 18.30 -5.60
C ASP A 193 -2.03 16.98 -5.52
N PRO A 194 -1.50 15.94 -4.83
CA PRO A 194 -2.07 14.60 -4.86
C PRO A 194 -3.45 14.50 -4.22
N VAL A 195 -3.87 15.52 -3.47
CA VAL A 195 -5.20 15.58 -2.84
C VAL A 195 -6.28 15.92 -3.85
N THR A 196 -5.98 16.80 -4.81
CA THR A 196 -6.95 17.45 -5.68
C THR A 196 -6.99 16.90 -7.10
N ILE A 197 -6.13 15.91 -7.41
CA ILE A 197 -6.05 15.29 -8.74
C ILE A 197 -6.43 13.80 -8.71
N THR A 198 -6.86 13.28 -9.88
CA THR A 198 -7.21 11.86 -10.05
C THR A 198 -5.99 10.94 -9.98
N ARG A 199 -6.22 9.70 -9.54
CA ARG A 199 -5.21 8.62 -9.53
C ARG A 199 -5.03 7.96 -10.90
N GLU A 200 -5.94 8.21 -11.83
CA GLU A 200 -5.86 7.64 -13.17
C GLU A 200 -4.84 8.38 -14.04
N PRO A 201 -3.81 7.70 -14.56
CA PRO A 201 -2.78 8.33 -15.36
C PRO A 201 -3.32 9.00 -16.62
N PHE A 202 -4.19 8.33 -17.37
CA PHE A 202 -4.74 8.86 -18.61
C PHE A 202 -5.63 10.08 -18.37
N ILE A 203 -6.56 9.98 -17.41
CA ILE A 203 -7.45 11.11 -17.07
C ILE A 203 -6.64 12.27 -16.48
N GLY A 204 -5.65 11.97 -15.65
CA GLY A 204 -4.77 12.98 -15.07
C GLY A 204 -3.95 13.72 -16.14
N MET A 205 -3.37 12.99 -17.10
CA MET A 205 -2.61 13.59 -18.19
C MET A 205 -3.49 14.42 -19.11
N THR A 206 -4.63 13.89 -19.53
CA THR A 206 -5.59 14.59 -20.41
C THR A 206 -6.18 15.82 -19.72
N GLY A 207 -6.59 15.69 -18.44
CA GLY A 207 -7.13 16.82 -17.68
C GLY A 207 -6.07 17.88 -17.40
N GLY A 208 -4.83 17.48 -17.10
CA GLY A 208 -3.70 18.41 -17.00
C GLY A 208 -3.46 19.17 -18.31
N PHE A 209 -3.45 18.45 -19.44
CA PHE A 209 -3.31 19.06 -20.77
C PHE A 209 -4.42 20.09 -21.03
N LEU A 210 -5.67 19.71 -20.82
CA LEU A 210 -6.82 20.62 -21.03
C LEU A 210 -6.76 21.85 -20.11
N ALA A 211 -6.36 21.65 -18.83
CA ALA A 211 -6.22 22.78 -17.90
C ALA A 211 -5.10 23.73 -18.32
N GLY A 212 -3.95 23.20 -18.78
CA GLY A 212 -2.84 24.02 -19.28
C GLY A 212 -3.16 24.72 -20.59
N PHE A 213 -3.79 24.02 -21.53
CA PHE A 213 -4.19 24.56 -22.81
C PHE A 213 -5.24 25.67 -22.65
N ALA A 214 -6.35 25.40 -21.94
CA ALA A 214 -7.41 26.36 -21.72
C ALA A 214 -6.97 27.60 -20.93
N GLY A 215 -6.10 27.37 -19.92
CA GLY A 215 -5.56 28.43 -19.07
C GLY A 215 -4.74 29.48 -19.83
N LEU A 216 -4.05 29.09 -20.90
CA LEU A 216 -3.27 30.00 -21.72
C LEU A 216 -3.96 30.41 -23.02
N TYR A 217 -4.81 29.57 -23.60
CA TYR A 217 -5.47 29.84 -24.87
C TYR A 217 -6.39 31.08 -24.80
N PHE A 218 -7.08 31.28 -23.68
CA PHE A 218 -7.90 32.46 -23.40
C PHE A 218 -7.06 33.62 -22.86
N LEU A 219 -6.03 33.94 -23.53
CA LEU A 219 -4.91 34.83 -23.22
C LEU A 219 -5.23 36.10 -22.45
N GLY A 220 -4.29 36.40 -21.54
CA GLY A 220 -4.13 37.70 -20.91
C GLY A 220 -4.71 37.81 -19.50
N SER A 221 -5.44 36.81 -19.00
CA SER A 221 -5.92 36.85 -17.62
C SER A 221 -5.53 35.62 -16.82
N PRO A 222 -4.80 35.80 -15.71
CA PRO A 222 -4.49 34.74 -14.75
C PRO A 222 -5.74 34.00 -14.23
N LEU A 223 -6.88 34.63 -14.31
CA LEU A 223 -8.17 34.11 -13.91
C LEU A 223 -8.52 32.80 -14.66
N TYR A 224 -8.25 32.73 -15.97
CA TYR A 224 -8.52 31.52 -16.73
C TYR A 224 -7.61 30.36 -16.33
N ALA A 225 -6.32 30.61 -16.07
CA ALA A 225 -5.39 29.59 -15.63
C ALA A 225 -5.79 29.01 -14.25
N VAL A 226 -6.20 29.86 -13.32
CA VAL A 226 -6.66 29.43 -12.00
C VAL A 226 -8.00 28.68 -12.11
N SER A 227 -8.95 29.21 -12.87
CA SER A 227 -10.28 28.61 -13.02
C SER A 227 -10.24 27.26 -13.72
N SER A 228 -9.40 27.08 -14.75
CA SER A 228 -9.25 25.80 -15.46
C SER A 228 -8.70 24.70 -14.55
N ILE A 229 -7.71 25.03 -13.70
CA ILE A 229 -7.16 24.08 -12.72
C ILE A 229 -8.21 23.75 -11.65
N LEU A 230 -8.94 24.73 -11.12
CA LEU A 230 -10.00 24.50 -10.14
C LEU A 230 -11.14 23.64 -10.72
N ALA A 231 -11.52 23.86 -11.97
CA ALA A 231 -12.50 23.01 -12.67
C ALA A 231 -12.01 21.58 -12.79
N PHE A 232 -10.74 21.38 -13.14
CA PHE A 232 -10.13 20.05 -13.19
C PHE A 232 -10.07 19.39 -11.80
N ASN A 233 -9.79 20.15 -10.72
CA ASN A 233 -9.83 19.62 -9.36
C ASN A 233 -11.24 19.10 -8.99
N LEU A 234 -12.32 19.85 -9.30
CA LEU A 234 -13.69 19.41 -9.05
C LEU A 234 -14.04 18.15 -9.83
N LEU A 235 -13.67 18.09 -11.11
CA LEU A 235 -13.86 16.91 -11.94
C LEU A 235 -13.13 15.70 -11.35
N SER A 236 -11.86 15.86 -10.98
CA SER A 236 -11.03 14.82 -10.35
C SER A 236 -11.65 14.32 -9.05
N TYR A 237 -12.14 15.24 -8.21
CA TYR A 237 -12.83 14.88 -6.95
C TYR A 237 -14.09 14.05 -7.20
N GLY A 238 -14.89 14.40 -8.20
CA GLY A 238 -16.09 13.65 -8.59
C GLY A 238 -15.75 12.25 -9.08
N ILE A 239 -14.74 12.11 -9.96
CA ILE A 239 -14.26 10.84 -10.49
C ILE A 239 -13.76 9.93 -9.38
N GLU A 240 -12.89 10.44 -8.50
CA GLU A 240 -12.32 9.63 -7.40
C GLU A 240 -13.40 9.18 -6.40
N ARG A 241 -14.42 10.00 -6.17
CA ARG A 241 -15.54 9.63 -5.31
C ARG A 241 -16.42 8.55 -5.93
N GLY A 242 -16.69 8.65 -7.24
CA GLY A 242 -17.44 7.62 -7.98
C GLY A 242 -16.71 6.29 -8.02
N ARG A 243 -15.42 6.31 -8.35
CA ARG A 243 -14.58 5.10 -8.41
C ARG A 243 -14.42 4.41 -7.07
N GLY A 244 -14.31 5.18 -5.99
CA GLY A 244 -14.19 4.62 -4.65
C GLY A 244 -15.41 3.80 -4.21
N LYS A 245 -16.57 4.05 -4.83
CA LYS A 245 -17.81 3.31 -4.60
C LYS A 245 -18.07 2.19 -5.60
N ALA A 246 -17.28 2.10 -6.67
CA ALA A 246 -17.39 1.00 -7.61
C ALA A 246 -16.99 -0.31 -6.94
N GLU A 247 -17.77 -1.36 -7.18
CA GLU A 247 -17.48 -2.69 -6.65
C GLU A 247 -16.20 -3.24 -7.27
N PRO A 248 -15.25 -3.75 -6.44
CA PRO A 248 -14.04 -4.33 -6.96
C PRO A 248 -14.32 -5.74 -7.53
N GLU A 249 -14.19 -5.87 -8.84
CA GLU A 249 -14.46 -7.13 -9.55
C GLU A 249 -13.34 -8.16 -9.36
N GLN A 250 -12.09 -7.71 -9.37
CA GLN A 250 -10.91 -8.58 -9.37
C GLN A 250 -9.80 -8.01 -8.48
N LEU A 251 -8.95 -8.91 -7.97
CA LEU A 251 -7.70 -8.53 -7.33
C LEU A 251 -6.64 -8.19 -8.39
N ARG A 252 -5.81 -7.19 -8.09
CA ARG A 252 -4.72 -6.74 -8.97
C ARG A 252 -3.38 -6.78 -8.26
N LEU A 253 -2.37 -7.30 -8.93
CA LEU A 253 -1.00 -7.27 -8.41
C LEU A 253 -0.49 -5.83 -8.38
N THR A 254 -0.14 -5.34 -7.20
CA THR A 254 0.38 -3.98 -7.02
C THR A 254 1.87 -3.88 -7.40
N LYS A 255 2.38 -2.65 -7.49
CA LYS A 255 3.83 -2.41 -7.72
C LYS A 255 4.65 -2.49 -6.43
N LEU A 256 4.04 -2.82 -5.30
CA LEU A 256 4.65 -2.80 -3.99
C LEU A 256 5.76 -3.85 -3.88
N LYS A 257 6.99 -3.39 -3.65
CA LYS A 257 8.14 -4.23 -3.31
C LYS A 257 8.48 -3.99 -1.84
N LEU A 258 8.56 -5.06 -1.07
CA LEU A 258 8.96 -4.99 0.33
C LEU A 258 10.48 -5.15 0.45
N PRO A 259 11.14 -4.53 1.45
CA PRO A 259 12.58 -4.68 1.65
C PRO A 259 12.91 -6.11 2.11
N LYS A 260 14.08 -6.62 1.74
CA LYS A 260 14.65 -7.84 2.35
C LYS A 260 15.14 -7.47 3.76
N ILE A 261 14.75 -8.26 4.77
CA ILE A 261 15.06 -7.99 6.18
C ILE A 261 16.19 -8.89 6.68
N TYR A 262 16.19 -10.16 6.26
CA TYR A 262 17.20 -11.12 6.66
C TYR A 262 18.17 -11.42 5.53
N THR A 263 19.42 -11.72 5.90
CA THR A 263 20.42 -12.29 4.99
C THR A 263 20.15 -13.78 4.78
N HIS A 264 20.82 -14.40 3.81
CA HIS A 264 20.70 -15.85 3.54
C HIS A 264 21.09 -16.76 4.72
N SER A 265 21.68 -16.21 5.79
CA SER A 265 22.06 -16.99 6.99
C SER A 265 20.88 -17.75 7.62
N GLY A 266 19.68 -17.19 7.62
CA GLY A 266 18.49 -17.86 8.18
C GLY A 266 18.06 -19.11 7.41
N LEU A 267 18.31 -19.19 6.11
CA LEU A 267 18.01 -20.35 5.27
C LEU A 267 18.96 -21.54 5.51
N ASN A 268 20.14 -21.28 6.05
CA ASN A 268 21.14 -22.29 6.40
C ASN A 268 21.10 -22.64 7.90
N SER A 269 20.14 -22.07 8.66
CA SER A 269 20.01 -22.37 10.09
C SER A 269 19.54 -23.81 10.31
N GLN A 270 20.03 -24.43 11.40
CA GLN A 270 19.48 -25.70 11.86
C GLN A 270 18.03 -25.52 12.31
N LEU A 271 17.21 -26.55 12.08
CA LEU A 271 15.84 -26.61 12.55
C LEU A 271 15.79 -26.52 14.07
N LEU A 272 15.00 -25.65 14.62
CA LEU A 272 14.62 -25.66 16.03
C LEU A 272 13.38 -26.57 16.18
N ASP A 273 13.59 -27.85 16.43
CA ASP A 273 12.48 -28.79 16.62
C ASP A 273 12.08 -28.85 18.09
N LEU A 274 10.87 -28.38 18.37
CA LEU A 274 10.26 -28.38 19.71
C LEU A 274 9.19 -29.47 19.87
N THR A 275 9.05 -30.36 18.86
CA THR A 275 8.01 -31.40 18.85
C THR A 275 8.47 -32.77 19.38
N SER A 276 9.77 -33.04 19.39
CA SER A 276 10.36 -34.34 19.71
C SER A 276 9.91 -35.50 18.80
N GLU A 277 9.40 -35.20 17.61
CA GLU A 277 8.90 -36.18 16.65
C GLU A 277 9.84 -36.32 15.46
N ALA A 278 9.97 -37.53 14.92
CA ALA A 278 10.78 -37.74 13.71
C ALA A 278 10.25 -36.90 12.52
N VAL A 279 11.13 -36.16 11.86
CA VAL A 279 10.77 -35.27 10.77
C VAL A 279 10.71 -35.99 9.42
N ARG A 280 11.44 -37.11 9.28
CA ARG A 280 11.45 -37.93 8.06
C ARG A 280 10.78 -39.25 8.30
N LEU A 281 9.91 -39.67 7.37
CA LEU A 281 9.22 -40.97 7.40
C LEU A 281 9.71 -41.82 6.23
N GLN A 282 9.91 -43.09 6.46
CA GLN A 282 10.19 -44.04 5.38
C GLN A 282 8.95 -44.88 5.15
N CYS A 283 8.38 -44.80 3.96
CA CYS A 283 7.31 -45.69 3.53
C CYS A 283 7.35 -45.86 2.02
N GLN A 284 7.25 -47.10 1.54
CA GLN A 284 7.24 -47.47 0.12
C GLN A 284 5.86 -47.96 -0.36
N LYS A 285 4.79 -47.70 0.42
CA LYS A 285 3.47 -48.20 0.13
C LYS A 285 2.73 -47.25 -0.81
N GLU A 286 2.09 -47.80 -1.85
CA GLU A 286 1.10 -47.05 -2.66
C GLU A 286 -0.24 -47.06 -1.93
N PHE A 287 -0.98 -45.95 -2.04
CA PHE A 287 -2.26 -45.74 -1.41
C PHE A 287 -3.33 -45.47 -2.49
N ALA A 288 -4.49 -46.08 -2.35
CA ALA A 288 -5.64 -45.75 -3.17
C ALA A 288 -6.13 -44.33 -2.85
N SER A 289 -6.70 -43.65 -3.85
CA SER A 289 -7.22 -42.28 -3.73
C SER A 289 -8.15 -42.09 -2.52
N GLU A 290 -9.06 -43.02 -2.31
CA GLU A 290 -10.00 -42.98 -1.18
C GLU A 290 -9.28 -43.10 0.16
N GLU A 291 -8.25 -43.91 0.28
CA GLU A 291 -7.45 -44.06 1.50
C GLU A 291 -6.67 -42.77 1.79
N VAL A 292 -6.11 -42.14 0.75
CA VAL A 292 -5.41 -40.84 0.88
C VAL A 292 -6.37 -39.77 1.42
N LEU A 293 -7.57 -39.65 0.81
CA LEU A 293 -8.58 -38.69 1.24
C LEU A 293 -9.03 -38.92 2.69
N ASN A 294 -9.28 -40.20 3.05
CA ASN A 294 -9.70 -40.55 4.40
C ASN A 294 -8.62 -40.23 5.45
N ARG A 295 -7.35 -40.46 5.15
CA ARG A 295 -6.23 -40.10 6.04
C ARG A 295 -6.05 -38.59 6.18
N ILE A 296 -6.15 -37.83 5.09
CA ILE A 296 -6.13 -36.35 5.12
C ILE A 296 -7.25 -35.81 6.02
N ARG A 297 -8.46 -36.36 5.90
CA ARG A 297 -9.61 -36.01 6.72
C ARG A 297 -9.40 -36.36 8.18
N ALA A 298 -8.98 -37.59 8.46
CA ALA A 298 -8.75 -38.06 9.84
C ALA A 298 -7.63 -37.30 10.56
N ALA A 299 -6.62 -36.88 9.82
CA ALA A 299 -5.52 -36.06 10.32
C ALA A 299 -5.87 -34.57 10.49
N GLU A 300 -7.05 -34.14 10.03
CA GLU A 300 -7.49 -32.73 10.05
C GLU A 300 -6.50 -31.80 9.35
N VAL A 301 -5.96 -32.20 8.19
CA VAL A 301 -5.00 -31.38 7.46
C VAL A 301 -5.64 -30.06 7.02
N PHE A 302 -5.03 -28.95 7.36
CA PHE A 302 -5.48 -27.60 7.06
C PHE A 302 -4.45 -26.81 6.25
N GLY A 303 -4.91 -25.73 5.60
CA GLY A 303 -4.06 -24.84 4.81
C GLY A 303 -3.05 -24.09 5.68
N MET A 304 -1.77 -24.36 5.50
CA MET A 304 -0.66 -23.80 6.29
C MET A 304 -0.21 -22.40 5.80
N GLY A 305 -0.72 -21.93 4.65
CA GLY A 305 -0.38 -20.63 4.05
C GLY A 305 -1.06 -19.41 4.69
N GLY A 306 -1.81 -19.58 5.79
CA GLY A 306 -2.37 -18.47 6.58
C GLY A 306 -3.90 -18.43 6.72
N ALA A 307 -4.68 -19.09 5.83
CA ALA A 307 -6.15 -19.08 5.90
C ALA A 307 -6.75 -20.24 6.73
N GLY A 308 -5.95 -21.26 7.05
CA GLY A 308 -6.38 -22.41 7.87
C GLY A 308 -7.54 -23.23 7.28
N PHE A 309 -7.77 -23.16 5.95
CA PHE A 309 -8.89 -23.84 5.31
C PHE A 309 -8.68 -25.35 5.29
N ASP A 310 -9.79 -26.11 5.45
CA ASP A 310 -9.78 -27.58 5.44
C ASP A 310 -9.31 -28.11 4.07
N THR A 311 -8.18 -28.86 4.08
CA THR A 311 -7.55 -29.37 2.85
C THR A 311 -8.36 -30.47 2.21
N TYR A 312 -9.03 -31.33 3.00
CA TYR A 312 -9.90 -32.37 2.49
C TYR A 312 -11.08 -31.78 1.69
N ARG A 313 -11.75 -30.78 2.25
CA ARG A 313 -12.85 -30.09 1.54
C ARG A 313 -12.36 -29.42 0.26
N LYS A 314 -11.21 -28.78 0.29
CA LYS A 314 -10.62 -28.14 -0.90
C LYS A 314 -10.31 -29.14 -2.00
N LEU A 315 -9.77 -30.31 -1.65
CA LEU A 315 -9.52 -31.40 -2.59
C LEU A 315 -10.80 -31.93 -3.20
N LEU A 316 -11.83 -32.22 -2.38
CA LEU A 316 -13.13 -32.69 -2.89
C LEU A 316 -13.74 -31.65 -3.85
N THR A 317 -13.71 -30.37 -3.51
CA THR A 317 -14.25 -29.32 -4.40
C THR A 317 -13.57 -29.33 -5.78
N VAL A 318 -12.25 -29.56 -5.82
CA VAL A 318 -11.53 -29.67 -7.11
C VAL A 318 -11.87 -30.97 -7.83
N ILE A 319 -11.98 -32.10 -7.11
CA ILE A 319 -12.36 -33.42 -7.69
C ILE A 319 -13.73 -33.31 -8.33
N ASP A 320 -14.69 -32.73 -7.63
CA ASP A 320 -16.10 -32.61 -8.06
C ASP A 320 -16.32 -31.45 -9.05
N SER A 321 -15.33 -30.61 -9.30
CA SER A 321 -15.45 -29.48 -10.21
C SER A 321 -15.75 -29.95 -11.64
N LYS A 322 -16.60 -29.19 -12.34
CA LYS A 322 -16.96 -29.44 -13.77
C LYS A 322 -15.94 -28.82 -14.74
N ALA A 323 -14.79 -28.36 -14.24
CA ALA A 323 -13.74 -27.78 -15.08
C ALA A 323 -13.17 -28.85 -16.02
N GLU A 324 -13.07 -28.53 -17.32
CA GLU A 324 -12.48 -29.42 -18.33
C GLU A 324 -11.01 -29.73 -18.04
N GLU A 325 -10.29 -28.75 -17.47
CA GLU A 325 -8.88 -28.87 -17.13
C GLU A 325 -8.68 -28.51 -15.66
N LYS A 326 -7.95 -29.38 -14.95
CA LYS A 326 -7.60 -29.14 -13.55
C LYS A 326 -6.11 -28.84 -13.43
N TYR A 327 -5.77 -27.89 -12.54
CA TYR A 327 -4.40 -27.45 -12.30
C TYR A 327 -4.06 -27.57 -10.82
N PHE A 328 -2.83 -28.00 -10.53
CA PHE A 328 -2.32 -28.04 -9.17
C PHE A 328 -1.13 -27.09 -9.02
N ILE A 329 -1.26 -26.05 -8.21
CA ILE A 329 -0.21 -25.07 -7.91
C ILE A 329 0.30 -25.32 -6.50
N LEU A 330 1.59 -25.71 -6.40
CA LEU A 330 2.34 -25.73 -5.15
C LEU A 330 2.84 -24.31 -4.89
N ASN A 331 2.27 -23.66 -3.88
CA ASN A 331 2.63 -22.29 -3.53
C ASN A 331 3.81 -22.28 -2.53
N GLY A 332 5.00 -22.01 -3.03
CA GLY A 332 6.22 -21.72 -2.26
C GLY A 332 6.60 -20.23 -2.31
N VAL A 333 5.62 -19.34 -2.62
CA VAL A 333 5.83 -17.89 -2.75
C VAL A 333 5.73 -17.23 -1.38
N GLU A 334 6.85 -17.09 -0.69
CA GLU A 334 6.97 -16.30 0.52
C GLU A 334 7.09 -14.82 0.16
N CYS A 335 5.97 -14.13 0.01
CA CYS A 335 5.98 -12.71 -0.35
C CYS A 335 6.18 -11.77 0.83
N ASP A 336 5.89 -12.18 2.08
CA ASP A 336 6.19 -11.39 3.27
C ASP A 336 7.70 -11.42 3.57
N PRO A 337 8.36 -10.28 3.84
CA PRO A 337 9.80 -10.22 4.04
C PRO A 337 10.28 -10.85 5.36
N GLY A 338 9.35 -11.18 6.26
CA GLY A 338 9.62 -11.84 7.53
C GLY A 338 9.66 -13.37 7.46
N LEU A 339 9.13 -13.97 6.38
CA LEU A 339 9.01 -15.41 6.25
C LEU A 339 10.20 -16.01 5.51
N LEU A 340 10.58 -17.25 5.92
CA LEU A 340 11.60 -18.06 5.24
C LEU A 340 11.38 -19.57 5.38
N HIS A 341 10.35 -20.02 6.09
CA HIS A 341 10.13 -21.43 6.39
C HIS A 341 9.67 -22.26 5.19
N ASP A 342 8.91 -21.71 4.25
CA ASP A 342 8.52 -22.43 3.02
C ASP A 342 9.73 -22.69 2.13
N ARG A 343 10.58 -21.69 1.92
CA ARG A 343 11.82 -21.83 1.16
C ARG A 343 12.79 -22.77 1.85
N TRP A 344 12.88 -22.70 3.18
CA TRP A 344 13.70 -23.61 3.99
C TRP A 344 13.21 -25.05 3.87
N LEU A 345 11.87 -25.29 3.89
CA LEU A 345 11.28 -26.61 3.69
C LEU A 345 11.60 -27.17 2.30
N LEU A 346 11.45 -26.39 1.26
CA LEU A 346 11.80 -26.78 -0.10
C LEU A 346 13.28 -27.21 -0.22
N ARG A 347 14.19 -26.58 0.50
CA ARG A 347 15.62 -26.93 0.48
C ARG A 347 15.94 -28.21 1.27
N ASN A 348 15.30 -28.41 2.41
CA ASN A 348 15.69 -29.44 3.35
C ASN A 348 14.79 -30.69 3.32
N PHE A 349 13.55 -30.56 2.82
CA PHE A 349 12.51 -31.59 2.80
C PHE A 349 11.79 -31.71 1.47
N SER A 350 12.45 -31.39 0.36
CA SER A 350 11.86 -31.48 -0.97
C SER A 350 11.30 -32.86 -1.28
N GLU A 351 12.01 -33.95 -0.95
CA GLU A 351 11.56 -35.32 -1.19
C GLU A 351 10.24 -35.64 -0.48
N ALA A 352 10.05 -35.15 0.76
CA ALA A 352 8.81 -35.31 1.50
C ALA A 352 7.67 -34.52 0.85
N ILE A 353 7.96 -33.30 0.38
CA ILE A 353 6.99 -32.47 -0.35
C ILE A 353 6.60 -33.15 -1.67
N TRP A 354 7.58 -33.72 -2.43
CA TRP A 354 7.29 -34.45 -3.66
C TRP A 354 6.46 -35.71 -3.41
N SER A 355 6.71 -36.40 -2.31
CA SER A 355 5.89 -37.55 -1.89
C SER A 355 4.44 -37.10 -1.58
N GLY A 356 4.26 -36.04 -0.80
CA GLY A 356 2.94 -35.47 -0.54
C GLY A 356 2.22 -35.00 -1.81
N MET A 357 2.96 -34.39 -2.75
CA MET A 357 2.44 -33.99 -4.06
C MET A 357 1.92 -35.20 -4.86
N LYS A 358 2.68 -36.29 -4.94
CA LYS A 358 2.26 -37.52 -5.63
C LYS A 358 0.99 -38.12 -5.02
N LEU A 359 0.86 -38.10 -3.70
CA LEU A 359 -0.35 -38.56 -3.00
C LEU A 359 -1.58 -37.73 -3.40
N ILE A 360 -1.43 -36.43 -3.55
CA ILE A 360 -2.50 -35.52 -4.00
C ILE A 360 -2.83 -35.80 -5.48
N GLN A 361 -1.83 -36.00 -6.34
CA GLN A 361 -2.02 -36.36 -7.75
C GLN A 361 -2.75 -37.71 -7.94
N ALA A 362 -2.59 -38.65 -6.99
CA ALA A 362 -3.35 -39.89 -7.02
C ALA A 362 -4.87 -39.68 -6.76
N CYS A 363 -5.29 -38.52 -6.22
CA CYS A 363 -6.71 -38.24 -5.94
C CYS A 363 -7.45 -37.56 -7.09
N ALA A 364 -6.75 -36.91 -8.04
CA ALA A 364 -7.36 -36.22 -9.16
C ALA A 364 -6.37 -36.11 -10.32
N GLU A 365 -6.91 -36.16 -11.54
CA GLU A 365 -6.11 -35.91 -12.75
C GLU A 365 -5.91 -34.42 -12.94
N PHE A 366 -4.62 -34.00 -12.97
CA PHE A 366 -4.24 -32.61 -13.20
C PHE A 366 -3.53 -32.49 -14.55
N LYS A 367 -3.92 -31.51 -15.35
CA LYS A 367 -3.27 -31.17 -16.62
C LYS A 367 -1.81 -30.76 -16.41
N GLU A 368 -1.58 -29.92 -15.40
CA GLU A 368 -0.25 -29.45 -15.01
C GLU A 368 -0.14 -29.37 -13.49
N VAL A 369 1.07 -29.68 -12.98
CA VAL A 369 1.47 -29.42 -11.60
C VAL A 369 2.61 -28.41 -11.62
N ILE A 370 2.45 -27.31 -10.90
CA ILE A 370 3.32 -26.15 -11.01
C ILE A 370 3.81 -25.74 -9.63
N LEU A 371 5.13 -25.78 -9.41
CA LEU A 371 5.76 -25.17 -8.24
C LEU A 371 5.99 -23.70 -8.52
N THR A 372 5.48 -22.85 -7.64
CA THR A 372 5.70 -21.40 -7.73
C THR A 372 6.65 -20.93 -6.65
N VAL A 373 7.66 -20.15 -7.03
CA VAL A 373 8.66 -19.58 -6.12
C VAL A 373 8.97 -18.13 -6.51
N LYS A 374 9.43 -17.37 -5.53
CA LYS A 374 9.89 -16.00 -5.75
C LYS A 374 11.33 -15.94 -6.27
N GLU A 375 12.19 -16.77 -5.71
CA GLU A 375 13.60 -16.93 -6.08
C GLU A 375 13.86 -18.40 -6.31
N PRO A 376 14.34 -18.82 -7.49
CA PRO A 376 14.68 -20.21 -7.74
C PRO A 376 15.88 -20.59 -6.90
N ASP A 377 15.76 -21.71 -6.19
CA ASP A 377 16.86 -22.37 -5.50
C ASP A 377 17.34 -23.56 -6.33
N THR A 378 18.54 -24.05 -6.06
CA THR A 378 19.05 -25.30 -6.61
C THR A 378 18.35 -26.48 -5.93
N ILE A 379 17.13 -26.78 -6.37
CA ILE A 379 16.32 -27.90 -5.88
C ILE A 379 16.17 -28.89 -7.04
N MET A 380 16.41 -30.19 -6.77
CA MET A 380 16.10 -31.24 -7.74
C MET A 380 14.57 -31.38 -7.88
N LEU A 381 14.07 -31.10 -9.07
CA LEU A 381 12.65 -31.17 -9.38
C LEU A 381 12.29 -32.54 -9.98
N PRO A 382 11.15 -33.13 -9.65
CA PRO A 382 10.61 -34.27 -10.40
C PRO A 382 10.33 -33.90 -11.87
N GLU A 383 10.46 -34.88 -12.79
CA GLU A 383 10.29 -34.66 -14.24
C GLU A 383 8.95 -34.00 -14.63
N ASN A 384 7.88 -34.30 -13.90
CA ASN A 384 6.52 -33.82 -14.20
C ASN A 384 6.14 -32.55 -13.41
N LEU A 385 7.10 -31.87 -12.77
CA LEU A 385 6.86 -30.66 -11.99
C LEU A 385 7.42 -29.45 -12.72
N LYS A 386 6.51 -28.55 -13.15
CA LYS A 386 6.90 -27.30 -13.79
C LYS A 386 7.28 -26.25 -12.75
N LEU A 387 8.43 -25.61 -12.91
CA LEU A 387 8.84 -24.48 -12.07
C LEU A 387 8.36 -23.16 -12.69
N CYS A 388 7.67 -22.34 -11.89
CA CYS A 388 7.29 -21.00 -12.28
C CYS A 388 7.81 -19.97 -11.27
N GLN A 389 8.68 -19.07 -11.76
CA GLN A 389 9.12 -17.94 -10.97
C GLN A 389 8.12 -16.80 -11.08
N VAL A 390 7.59 -16.33 -9.94
CA VAL A 390 6.62 -15.23 -9.89
C VAL A 390 7.28 -13.91 -9.53
N ALA A 391 6.61 -12.81 -9.87
CA ALA A 391 7.11 -11.46 -9.62
C ALA A 391 7.39 -11.22 -8.13
N SER A 392 8.53 -10.59 -7.82
CA SER A 392 8.89 -10.19 -6.45
C SER A 392 8.09 -8.96 -5.98
N ARG A 393 6.78 -9.10 -5.92
CA ARG A 393 5.81 -8.07 -5.51
C ARG A 393 4.95 -8.59 -4.38
N TYR A 394 4.45 -7.68 -3.55
CA TYR A 394 3.56 -8.04 -2.44
C TYR A 394 2.12 -7.64 -2.77
N PRO A 395 1.12 -8.51 -2.54
CA PRO A 395 1.16 -9.88 -2.01
C PRO A 395 1.01 -10.97 -3.11
N ALA A 396 2.03 -11.19 -3.93
CA ALA A 396 2.00 -12.13 -5.05
C ALA A 396 1.61 -13.59 -4.66
N GLY A 397 1.86 -13.99 -3.39
CA GLY A 397 1.47 -15.30 -2.87
C GLY A 397 -0.03 -15.46 -2.56
N ALA A 398 -0.84 -14.41 -2.70
CA ALA A 398 -2.28 -14.51 -2.51
C ALA A 398 -2.92 -15.35 -3.64
N GLU A 399 -3.75 -16.34 -3.30
CA GLU A 399 -4.20 -17.41 -4.19
C GLU A 399 -4.70 -16.94 -5.57
N LYS A 400 -5.65 -15.99 -5.62
CA LYS A 400 -6.18 -15.48 -6.90
C LYS A 400 -5.17 -14.69 -7.72
N LEU A 401 -4.28 -13.95 -7.05
CA LEU A 401 -3.20 -13.23 -7.73
C LEU A 401 -2.18 -14.19 -8.33
N LEU A 402 -1.87 -15.26 -7.59
CA LEU A 402 -0.98 -16.31 -8.05
C LEU A 402 -1.54 -17.05 -9.28
N ILE A 403 -2.82 -17.40 -9.24
CA ILE A 403 -3.52 -18.03 -10.37
C ILE A 403 -3.48 -17.13 -11.61
N SER A 404 -3.81 -15.85 -11.46
CA SER A 404 -3.75 -14.87 -12.57
C SER A 404 -2.34 -14.77 -13.17
N GLU A 405 -1.29 -14.75 -12.33
CA GLU A 405 0.09 -14.64 -12.79
C GLU A 405 0.57 -15.91 -13.50
N VAL A 406 0.23 -17.10 -12.96
CA VAL A 406 0.75 -18.39 -13.42
C VAL A 406 -0.06 -18.96 -14.60
N LEU A 407 -1.40 -18.96 -14.49
CA LEU A 407 -2.29 -19.55 -15.49
C LEU A 407 -2.86 -18.53 -16.49
N ARG A 408 -2.59 -17.22 -16.30
CA ARG A 408 -3.22 -16.13 -17.08
C ARG A 408 -4.75 -16.18 -17.04
N LYS A 409 -5.31 -16.70 -15.94
CA LYS A 409 -6.73 -16.86 -15.71
C LYS A 409 -7.14 -15.93 -14.56
N ASP A 410 -7.89 -14.88 -14.89
CA ASP A 410 -8.42 -13.97 -13.90
C ASP A 410 -9.73 -14.54 -13.32
N LEU A 411 -9.76 -14.67 -12.01
CA LEU A 411 -10.95 -15.10 -11.29
C LEU A 411 -11.65 -13.88 -10.68
N SER A 412 -12.96 -13.82 -10.85
CA SER A 412 -13.76 -12.81 -10.17
C SER A 412 -13.70 -12.98 -8.64
N ARG A 413 -14.14 -11.97 -7.92
CA ARG A 413 -14.12 -12.00 -6.45
C ARG A 413 -14.96 -13.18 -5.88
N GLU A 414 -16.09 -13.49 -6.50
CA GLU A 414 -17.03 -14.52 -6.04
C GLU A 414 -16.59 -15.93 -6.38
N GLN A 415 -15.84 -16.10 -7.47
CA GLN A 415 -15.36 -17.40 -7.91
C GLN A 415 -14.41 -18.04 -6.90
N ILE A 416 -14.66 -19.27 -6.53
CA ILE A 416 -13.77 -20.09 -5.68
C ILE A 416 -12.82 -20.86 -6.60
N PRO A 417 -11.48 -20.69 -6.43
CA PRO A 417 -10.49 -21.36 -7.29
C PRO A 417 -10.71 -22.86 -7.45
N ALA A 418 -11.03 -23.55 -6.36
CA ALA A 418 -11.27 -24.99 -6.35
C ALA A 418 -12.47 -25.40 -7.24
N GLU A 419 -13.56 -24.63 -7.26
CA GLU A 419 -14.71 -24.83 -8.14
C GLU A 419 -14.35 -24.61 -9.61
N CYS A 420 -13.36 -23.77 -9.88
CA CYS A 420 -12.81 -23.51 -11.21
C CYS A 420 -11.72 -24.52 -11.63
N GLY A 421 -11.56 -25.62 -10.91
CA GLY A 421 -10.57 -26.66 -11.20
C GLY A 421 -9.13 -26.30 -10.82
N VAL A 422 -8.91 -25.31 -9.97
CA VAL A 422 -7.55 -24.90 -9.59
C VAL A 422 -7.30 -25.19 -8.11
N LEU A 423 -6.45 -26.19 -7.85
CA LEU A 423 -5.95 -26.51 -6.52
C LEU A 423 -4.70 -25.68 -6.22
N VAL A 424 -4.75 -24.82 -5.22
CA VAL A 424 -3.55 -24.13 -4.72
C VAL A 424 -3.29 -24.58 -3.30
N LEU A 425 -2.14 -25.19 -3.05
CA LEU A 425 -1.71 -25.60 -1.71
C LEU A 425 -0.32 -25.02 -1.41
N ASN A 426 -0.16 -24.51 -0.22
CA ASN A 426 1.16 -24.11 0.28
C ASN A 426 2.07 -25.34 0.44
N VAL A 427 3.37 -25.21 0.22
CA VAL A 427 4.35 -26.31 0.31
C VAL A 427 4.33 -27.00 1.67
N GLN A 428 4.11 -26.28 2.75
CA GLN A 428 3.97 -26.85 4.09
C GLN A 428 2.68 -27.66 4.25
N THR A 429 1.58 -27.26 3.58
CA THR A 429 0.34 -28.07 3.55
C THR A 429 0.59 -29.41 2.86
N VAL A 430 1.33 -29.42 1.76
CA VAL A 430 1.68 -30.65 1.03
C VAL A 430 2.61 -31.54 1.88
N TYR A 431 3.55 -30.93 2.63
CA TYR A 431 4.34 -31.65 3.62
C TYR A 431 3.45 -32.27 4.73
N SER A 432 2.44 -31.56 5.20
CA SER A 432 1.49 -32.09 6.19
C SER A 432 0.66 -33.25 5.64
N VAL A 433 0.30 -33.25 4.35
CA VAL A 433 -0.32 -34.41 3.68
C VAL A 433 0.63 -35.61 3.69
N TYR A 434 1.93 -35.42 3.44
CA TYR A 434 2.93 -36.49 3.55
C TYR A 434 2.96 -37.09 4.96
N GLU A 435 2.98 -36.28 6.02
CA GLU A 435 2.96 -36.77 7.40
C GLU A 435 1.65 -37.49 7.75
N ALA A 436 0.52 -36.95 7.29
CA ALA A 436 -0.81 -37.53 7.53
C ALA A 436 -0.96 -38.91 6.88
N VAL A 437 -0.54 -39.04 5.61
CA VAL A 437 -0.79 -40.27 4.84
C VAL A 437 0.26 -41.34 5.15
N LEU A 438 1.55 -41.00 5.15
CA LEU A 438 2.61 -41.95 5.37
C LEU A 438 2.88 -42.22 6.85
N GLY A 439 2.75 -41.20 7.71
CA GLY A 439 3.02 -41.28 9.15
C GLY A 439 1.78 -41.56 9.99
N ASN A 440 0.60 -41.50 9.41
CA ASN A 440 -0.68 -41.57 10.17
C ASN A 440 -0.73 -40.56 11.33
N ARG A 441 -0.21 -39.33 11.09
CA ARG A 441 -0.09 -38.27 12.08
C ARG A 441 -1.17 -37.23 11.95
N LYS A 442 -1.62 -36.68 13.07
CA LYS A 442 -2.50 -35.49 13.06
C LYS A 442 -1.73 -34.26 12.60
N ALA A 443 -2.42 -33.34 11.96
CA ALA A 443 -1.85 -32.07 11.53
C ALA A 443 -1.85 -31.05 12.71
N ASP A 444 -1.23 -31.41 13.80
CA ASP A 444 -1.09 -30.60 15.02
C ASP A 444 0.27 -29.89 15.15
N THR A 445 1.14 -30.08 14.17
CA THR A 445 2.45 -29.43 14.10
C THR A 445 2.55 -28.50 12.91
N ARG A 446 3.44 -27.52 13.00
CA ARG A 446 3.74 -26.63 11.87
C ARG A 446 5.16 -26.12 11.93
N PHE A 447 5.68 -25.75 10.75
CA PHE A 447 6.88 -24.93 10.63
C PHE A 447 6.51 -23.45 10.63
N LEU A 448 7.31 -22.64 11.30
CA LEU A 448 7.16 -21.20 11.30
C LEU A 448 8.52 -20.50 11.39
N THR A 449 8.56 -19.25 11.01
CA THR A 449 9.76 -18.42 11.16
C THR A 449 9.76 -17.77 12.53
N VAL A 450 10.84 -17.97 13.30
CA VAL A 450 11.12 -17.24 14.53
C VAL A 450 12.25 -16.26 14.28
N ALA A 451 12.06 -14.99 14.60
CA ALA A 451 13.01 -13.94 14.26
C ALA A 451 13.29 -12.97 15.41
N ASN A 452 14.42 -12.26 15.30
CA ASN A 452 14.74 -11.14 16.18
C ASN A 452 15.20 -9.94 15.35
N LEU A 453 14.37 -8.89 15.28
CA LEU A 453 14.66 -7.69 14.49
C LEU A 453 15.74 -6.78 15.10
N ARG A 454 16.15 -7.02 16.36
CA ARG A 454 17.24 -6.26 16.97
C ARG A 454 18.62 -6.66 16.44
N ILE A 455 18.76 -7.94 16.06
CA ILE A 455 19.99 -8.54 15.53
C ILE A 455 19.80 -9.11 14.12
N PRO A 456 18.87 -8.65 13.31
CA PRO A 456 18.25 -9.11 12.06
C PRO A 456 18.50 -10.62 11.75
N GLU A 457 18.22 -11.49 12.70
CA GLU A 457 18.36 -12.93 12.59
C GLU A 457 17.00 -13.62 12.55
N ALA A 458 16.94 -14.75 11.85
CA ALA A 458 15.77 -15.59 11.78
C ALA A 458 16.15 -17.07 11.73
N ARG A 459 15.27 -17.92 12.28
CA ARG A 459 15.39 -19.40 12.29
C ARG A 459 14.05 -20.02 11.91
N VAL A 460 14.07 -21.24 11.45
CA VAL A 460 12.86 -22.05 11.27
C VAL A 460 12.67 -22.92 12.52
N ALA A 461 11.48 -22.87 13.08
CA ALA A 461 11.07 -23.74 14.18
C ALA A 461 9.94 -24.68 13.74
N ARG A 462 9.96 -25.94 14.21
CA ARG A 462 8.84 -26.86 14.15
C ARG A 462 8.20 -26.93 15.53
N VAL A 463 6.92 -26.62 15.61
CA VAL A 463 6.20 -26.45 16.88
C VAL A 463 4.84 -27.16 16.83
N LYS A 464 4.27 -27.49 17.99
CA LYS A 464 2.88 -27.96 18.10
C LYS A 464 1.91 -26.79 18.21
N LEU A 465 0.72 -26.97 17.65
CA LEU A 465 -0.39 -26.06 17.91
C LEU A 465 -0.69 -26.03 19.40
N GLY A 466 -0.99 -24.85 19.93
CA GLY A 466 -1.21 -24.64 21.36
C GLY A 466 0.04 -24.29 22.17
N MET A 467 1.27 -24.41 21.62
CA MET A 467 2.46 -23.93 22.31
C MET A 467 2.44 -22.40 22.47
N LYS A 468 2.92 -21.92 23.62
CA LYS A 468 2.98 -20.48 23.90
C LYS A 468 4.02 -19.78 23.04
N VAL A 469 3.67 -18.64 22.46
CA VAL A 469 4.54 -17.82 21.61
C VAL A 469 5.81 -17.40 22.36
N HIS A 470 5.68 -17.04 23.64
CA HIS A 470 6.81 -16.64 24.47
C HIS A 470 7.81 -17.77 24.73
N GLU A 471 7.33 -19.00 24.93
CA GLU A 471 8.18 -20.17 25.14
C GLU A 471 9.02 -20.48 23.89
N ILE A 472 8.39 -20.42 22.70
CA ILE A 472 9.07 -20.63 21.42
C ILE A 472 10.12 -19.53 21.18
N LEU A 473 9.75 -18.27 21.47
CA LEU A 473 10.67 -17.15 21.30
C LEU A 473 11.86 -17.24 22.25
N GLN A 474 11.65 -17.64 23.52
CA GLN A 474 12.72 -17.83 24.49
C GLN A 474 13.64 -19.01 24.12
N ALA A 475 13.10 -20.09 23.56
CA ALA A 475 13.91 -21.20 23.05
C ALA A 475 14.79 -20.79 21.87
N ALA A 476 14.29 -19.91 20.98
CA ALA A 476 15.05 -19.43 19.83
C ALA A 476 16.03 -18.30 20.17
N TYR A 477 15.60 -17.35 21.00
CA TYR A 477 16.31 -16.11 21.34
C TYR A 477 16.12 -15.75 22.81
N PRO A 478 16.89 -16.35 23.74
CA PRO A 478 16.79 -16.07 25.18
C PRO A 478 16.94 -14.59 25.50
N GLY A 479 16.13 -14.07 26.41
CA GLY A 479 16.17 -12.67 26.84
C GLY A 479 15.67 -11.64 25.79
N SER A 480 15.09 -12.09 24.70
CA SER A 480 14.50 -11.22 23.69
C SER A 480 13.23 -10.54 24.23
N GLY A 481 13.07 -9.24 23.99
CA GLY A 481 12.01 -8.41 24.57
C GLY A 481 10.58 -8.71 24.06
N THR A 482 9.82 -7.67 23.70
CA THR A 482 8.41 -7.80 23.30
C THR A 482 8.22 -8.77 22.13
N ALA A 483 7.31 -9.72 22.32
CA ALA A 483 6.94 -10.71 21.32
C ALA A 483 5.78 -10.24 20.44
N PHE A 484 5.86 -10.57 19.15
CA PHE A 484 4.78 -10.42 18.19
C PHE A 484 4.58 -11.74 17.45
N ALA A 485 3.35 -12.01 17.04
CA ALA A 485 2.98 -13.19 16.27
C ALA A 485 2.07 -12.81 15.09
N GLY A 486 1.87 -13.73 14.14
CA GLY A 486 0.90 -13.55 13.07
C GLY A 486 1.31 -14.19 11.74
N GLY A 487 0.75 -13.71 10.65
CA GLY A 487 1.01 -14.22 9.29
C GLY A 487 2.33 -13.75 8.68
N GLY A 488 3.04 -12.84 9.32
CA GLY A 488 4.30 -12.25 8.87
C GLY A 488 4.48 -10.83 9.40
N LEU A 489 5.52 -10.13 8.96
CA LEU A 489 5.80 -8.75 9.37
C LEU A 489 4.69 -7.77 8.99
N MET A 490 3.97 -8.05 7.92
CA MET A 490 2.89 -7.20 7.42
C MET A 490 1.58 -7.38 8.18
N GLN A 491 1.42 -8.47 8.93
CA GLN A 491 0.20 -8.86 9.63
C GLN A 491 0.45 -9.27 11.08
N ALA A 492 1.52 -8.74 11.67
CA ALA A 492 1.88 -9.05 13.05
C ALA A 492 0.91 -8.40 14.05
N TYR A 493 0.75 -9.03 15.19
CA TYR A 493 0.04 -8.50 16.36
C TYR A 493 0.89 -8.74 17.62
N THR A 494 0.66 -7.95 18.66
CA THR A 494 1.34 -8.12 19.94
C THR A 494 0.93 -9.45 20.58
N ALA A 495 1.91 -10.28 20.93
CA ALA A 495 1.67 -11.50 21.66
C ALA A 495 1.63 -11.18 23.17
N GLU A 496 0.55 -11.56 23.80
CA GLU A 496 0.37 -11.55 25.26
C GLU A 496 0.92 -12.88 25.84
N ASP A 497 1.11 -12.97 27.14
CA ASP A 497 1.73 -14.14 27.79
C ASP A 497 0.99 -15.45 27.49
N GLU A 498 -0.33 -15.40 27.37
CA GLU A 498 -1.18 -16.56 27.04
C GLU A 498 -1.39 -16.77 25.54
N THR A 499 -0.74 -15.98 24.68
CA THR A 499 -0.84 -16.16 23.23
C THR A 499 -0.19 -17.48 22.80
N VAL A 500 -0.98 -18.31 22.11
CA VAL A 500 -0.53 -19.61 21.60
C VAL A 500 -0.46 -19.62 20.08
N VAL A 501 0.30 -20.55 19.54
CA VAL A 501 0.36 -20.82 18.10
C VAL A 501 -0.93 -21.50 17.66
N ASP A 502 -1.68 -20.83 16.81
CA ASP A 502 -2.86 -21.37 16.13
C ASP A 502 -2.59 -21.65 14.62
N ARG A 503 -3.65 -21.99 13.90
CA ARG A 503 -3.58 -22.29 12.45
C ARG A 503 -3.16 -21.09 11.58
N ASN A 504 -3.15 -19.86 12.12
CA ASN A 504 -2.86 -18.63 11.38
C ASN A 504 -1.48 -18.04 11.71
N VAL A 505 -0.78 -18.58 12.71
CA VAL A 505 0.54 -18.09 13.12
C VAL A 505 1.63 -18.74 12.27
N ASN A 506 2.20 -17.99 11.34
CA ASN A 506 3.35 -18.38 10.50
C ASN A 506 4.66 -17.75 10.96
N PHE A 507 4.57 -16.79 11.88
CA PHE A 507 5.66 -15.91 12.24
C PHE A 507 5.61 -15.52 13.72
N ILE A 508 6.76 -15.64 14.39
CA ILE A 508 6.98 -15.15 15.75
C ILE A 508 8.22 -14.26 15.72
N VAL A 509 8.17 -13.08 16.35
CA VAL A 509 9.31 -12.18 16.31
C VAL A 509 9.48 -11.38 17.59
N ALA A 510 10.74 -11.26 18.04
CA ALA A 510 11.15 -10.24 18.98
C ALA A 510 11.43 -8.92 18.24
N ALA A 511 10.74 -7.87 18.62
CA ALA A 511 10.95 -6.55 18.04
C ALA A 511 10.75 -5.45 19.09
N PRO A 512 11.36 -4.26 18.93
CA PRO A 512 10.93 -3.09 19.68
C PRO A 512 9.50 -2.75 19.30
N PHE A 513 8.74 -2.23 20.26
CA PHE A 513 7.39 -1.75 19.96
C PHE A 513 7.46 -0.68 18.86
N PRO A 514 6.69 -0.81 17.77
CA PRO A 514 6.80 0.13 16.66
C PRO A 514 6.40 1.54 17.11
N LYS A 515 7.36 2.46 17.07
CA LYS A 515 7.11 3.89 17.34
C LYS A 515 6.52 4.53 16.09
N TYR A 516 5.21 4.43 15.92
CA TYR A 516 4.53 5.16 14.86
C TYR A 516 4.16 6.56 15.35
N LYS A 517 4.76 7.58 14.75
CA LYS A 517 4.21 8.93 14.81
C LYS A 517 3.00 8.95 13.88
N GLU A 518 1.85 8.60 14.40
CA GLU A 518 0.60 8.81 13.66
C GLU A 518 0.38 10.32 13.51
N SER A 519 0.40 10.78 12.27
CA SER A 519 -0.13 12.10 11.97
C SER A 519 -1.65 12.07 12.23
N PRO A 520 -2.20 13.03 12.98
CA PRO A 520 -3.64 13.08 13.25
C PRO A 520 -4.46 13.29 11.97
N GLN A 521 -3.83 13.63 10.86
CA GLN A 521 -4.49 13.90 9.59
C GLN A 521 -3.93 13.07 8.44
N CYS A 522 -4.85 12.57 7.60
CA CYS A 522 -4.50 11.99 6.32
C CYS A 522 -3.98 13.10 5.38
N SER A 523 -2.89 12.85 4.66
CA SER A 523 -2.39 13.79 3.64
C SER A 523 -3.19 13.74 2.32
N GLY A 524 -4.15 12.80 2.18
CA GLY A 524 -4.91 12.64 0.95
C GLY A 524 -4.12 12.10 -0.24
N CYS A 525 -2.85 11.67 -0.05
CA CYS A 525 -1.96 11.30 -1.15
C CYS A 525 -2.42 10.09 -1.98
N GLY A 526 -3.35 9.26 -1.48
CA GLY A 526 -3.92 8.12 -2.20
C GLY A 526 -3.02 6.88 -2.31
N VAL A 527 -1.76 6.92 -1.85
CA VAL A 527 -0.79 5.81 -1.96
C VAL A 527 -1.31 4.50 -1.35
N CYS A 528 -2.11 4.58 -0.29
CA CYS A 528 -2.73 3.42 0.34
C CYS A 528 -3.75 2.71 -0.58
N ALA A 529 -4.48 3.45 -1.38
CA ALA A 529 -5.43 2.91 -2.35
C ALA A 529 -4.71 2.41 -3.62
N ASP A 530 -3.64 3.08 -4.06
CA ASP A 530 -2.82 2.65 -5.19
C ASP A 530 -2.09 1.32 -4.91
N ASN A 531 -1.74 1.07 -3.64
CA ASN A 531 -1.15 -0.19 -3.19
C ASN A 531 -2.18 -1.19 -2.62
N CYS A 532 -3.47 -0.96 -2.82
CA CYS A 532 -4.51 -1.91 -2.44
C CYS A 532 -4.76 -2.92 -3.59
N PRO A 533 -4.50 -4.23 -3.38
CA PRO A 533 -4.77 -5.24 -4.41
C PRO A 533 -6.25 -5.30 -4.83
N ALA A 534 -7.15 -5.02 -3.90
CA ALA A 534 -8.60 -4.97 -4.17
C ALA A 534 -9.08 -3.59 -4.67
N GLY A 535 -8.17 -2.62 -4.92
CA GLY A 535 -8.55 -1.31 -5.44
C GLY A 535 -9.41 -0.44 -4.51
N LEU A 536 -9.50 -0.78 -3.22
CA LEU A 536 -10.36 -0.10 -2.25
C LEU A 536 -9.96 1.37 -2.04
N ALA A 537 -10.95 2.21 -1.80
CA ALA A 537 -10.76 3.59 -1.35
C ALA A 537 -10.40 3.63 0.15
N VAL A 538 -9.26 3.04 0.51
CA VAL A 538 -8.84 2.76 1.90
C VAL A 538 -8.88 3.99 2.79
N ASN A 539 -8.42 5.14 2.29
CA ASN A 539 -8.44 6.41 3.03
C ASN A 539 -9.88 6.84 3.39
N ARG A 540 -10.83 6.63 2.48
CA ARG A 540 -12.24 6.97 2.71
C ARG A 540 -12.89 6.04 3.72
N ILE A 541 -12.65 4.72 3.60
CA ILE A 541 -13.11 3.73 4.57
C ILE A 541 -12.58 4.09 5.96
N ALA A 542 -11.28 4.36 6.09
CA ALA A 542 -10.66 4.69 7.36
C ALA A 542 -11.22 5.99 7.97
N ASP A 543 -11.42 7.03 7.16
CA ASP A 543 -11.98 8.31 7.62
C ASP A 543 -13.43 8.16 8.12
N LEU A 544 -14.24 7.33 7.47
CA LEU A 544 -15.61 7.05 7.88
C LEU A 544 -15.66 6.24 9.18
N VAL A 545 -14.79 5.24 9.31
CA VAL A 545 -14.69 4.45 10.57
C VAL A 545 -14.27 5.33 11.74
N GLU A 546 -13.27 6.20 11.56
CA GLU A 546 -12.81 7.13 12.60
C GLU A 546 -13.85 8.18 12.96
N ALA A 547 -14.73 8.54 12.01
CA ALA A 547 -15.89 9.40 12.26
C ALA A 547 -17.09 8.67 12.89
N GLY A 548 -16.97 7.36 13.20
CA GLY A 548 -18.07 6.54 13.74
C GLY A 548 -19.11 6.11 12.70
N LYS A 549 -18.89 6.39 11.42
CA LYS A 549 -19.83 6.17 10.30
C LYS A 549 -19.59 4.85 9.58
N LYS A 550 -19.54 3.74 10.34
CA LYS A 550 -19.26 2.39 9.81
C LYS A 550 -20.25 1.95 8.74
N LYS A 551 -21.54 2.32 8.87
CA LYS A 551 -22.57 2.01 7.86
C LYS A 551 -22.29 2.71 6.51
N GLU A 552 -21.81 3.95 6.52
CA GLU A 552 -21.44 4.65 5.28
C GLU A 552 -20.17 4.02 4.67
N ALA A 553 -19.28 3.45 5.48
CA ALA A 553 -18.07 2.77 5.01
C ALA A 553 -18.39 1.48 4.23
N ALA A 554 -19.53 0.82 4.49
CA ALA A 554 -19.99 -0.34 3.74
C ALA A 554 -20.14 -0.04 2.23
N GLY A 555 -20.57 1.16 1.86
CA GLY A 555 -20.68 1.58 0.47
C GLY A 555 -19.33 1.73 -0.28
N TYR A 556 -18.21 1.38 0.34
CA TYR A 556 -16.86 1.32 -0.25
C TYR A 556 -16.28 -0.10 -0.26
N HIS A 557 -17.11 -1.11 -0.09
CA HIS A 557 -16.82 -2.55 -0.23
C HIS A 557 -15.64 -3.06 0.65
N PRO A 558 -15.60 -2.76 1.96
CA PRO A 558 -14.51 -3.20 2.84
C PRO A 558 -14.40 -4.73 2.94
N GLU A 559 -15.46 -5.47 2.66
CA GLU A 559 -15.50 -6.94 2.62
C GLU A 559 -14.57 -7.54 1.57
N ALA A 560 -14.21 -6.79 0.51
CA ALA A 560 -13.24 -7.20 -0.49
C ALA A 560 -11.79 -7.18 0.01
N CYS A 561 -11.53 -6.68 1.21
CA CYS A 561 -10.19 -6.60 1.78
C CYS A 561 -9.62 -7.99 2.05
N ILE A 562 -8.44 -8.28 1.51
CA ILE A 562 -7.66 -9.51 1.75
C ILE A 562 -6.74 -9.42 2.97
N SER A 563 -6.84 -8.37 3.77
CA SER A 563 -6.08 -8.15 5.01
C SER A 563 -4.54 -8.17 4.87
N CYS A 564 -4.02 -7.84 3.70
CA CYS A 564 -2.58 -7.92 3.42
C CYS A 564 -1.69 -6.86 4.11
N GLY A 565 -2.26 -5.81 4.72
CA GLY A 565 -1.49 -4.76 5.39
C GLY A 565 -0.79 -3.72 4.49
N SER A 566 -0.82 -3.89 3.15
CA SER A 566 -0.15 -2.99 2.18
C SER A 566 -0.50 -1.50 2.38
N CYS A 567 -1.75 -1.21 2.68
CA CYS A 567 -2.24 0.15 2.91
C CYS A 567 -1.60 0.83 4.12
N SER A 568 -1.47 0.11 5.24
CA SER A 568 -0.81 0.62 6.45
C SER A 568 0.70 0.76 6.25
N TYR A 569 1.34 -0.21 5.58
CA TYR A 569 2.77 -0.14 5.23
C TYR A 569 3.08 1.11 4.41
N SER A 570 2.26 1.39 3.40
CA SER A 570 2.46 2.49 2.45
C SER A 570 2.00 3.85 2.96
N CYS A 571 1.37 3.91 4.14
CA CYS A 571 0.79 5.16 4.64
C CYS A 571 1.86 6.15 5.09
N LEU A 572 2.03 7.25 4.35
CA LEU A 572 2.97 8.32 4.67
C LEU A 572 2.63 9.08 5.95
N ALA A 573 1.35 9.07 6.35
CA ALA A 573 0.88 9.65 7.61
C ALA A 573 0.99 8.68 8.80
N GLY A 574 1.52 7.47 8.62
CA GLY A 574 1.71 6.50 9.69
C GLY A 574 0.42 5.87 10.25
N ARG A 575 -0.74 6.04 9.61
CA ARG A 575 -2.04 5.53 10.11
C ARG A 575 -2.12 4.00 10.02
N ASN A 576 -2.79 3.37 10.99
CA ASN A 576 -3.09 1.94 10.95
C ASN A 576 -4.38 1.68 10.14
N LEU A 577 -4.26 1.81 8.81
CA LEU A 577 -5.39 1.72 7.88
C LEU A 577 -5.97 0.32 7.78
N SER A 578 -5.13 -0.72 7.85
CA SER A 578 -5.57 -2.12 7.79
C SER A 578 -6.53 -2.45 8.93
N LEU A 579 -6.28 -1.93 10.13
CA LEU A 579 -7.18 -2.08 11.27
C LEU A 579 -8.54 -1.43 10.99
N ARG A 580 -8.56 -0.20 10.46
CA ARG A 580 -9.81 0.52 10.15
C ARG A 580 -10.62 -0.19 9.07
N VAL A 581 -9.96 -0.71 8.02
CA VAL A 581 -10.66 -1.49 6.99
C VAL A 581 -11.21 -2.80 7.57
N LYS A 582 -10.46 -3.47 8.47
CA LYS A 582 -10.94 -4.67 9.15
C LYS A 582 -12.18 -4.38 10.02
N GLU A 583 -12.19 -3.29 10.78
CA GLU A 583 -13.35 -2.85 11.57
C GLU A 583 -14.59 -2.62 10.69
N ALA A 584 -14.41 -1.99 9.51
CA ALA A 584 -15.50 -1.81 8.54
C ALA A 584 -15.98 -3.14 7.97
N LYS A 585 -15.04 -4.05 7.60
CA LYS A 585 -15.35 -5.38 7.08
C LYS A 585 -16.17 -6.21 8.07
N THR A 586 -15.76 -6.23 9.33
CA THR A 586 -16.50 -6.95 10.39
C THR A 586 -17.91 -6.40 10.53
N ALA A 587 -18.09 -5.07 10.55
CA ALA A 587 -19.39 -4.45 10.66
C ALA A 587 -20.33 -4.75 9.47
N VAL A 588 -19.79 -4.99 8.27
CA VAL A 588 -20.59 -5.43 7.10
C VAL A 588 -21.02 -6.89 7.27
N LEU A 589 -20.10 -7.77 7.67
CA LEU A 589 -20.38 -9.19 7.84
C LEU A 589 -21.40 -9.45 8.95
N GLU A 590 -21.37 -8.67 10.04
CA GLU A 590 -22.35 -8.74 11.14
C GLU A 590 -23.77 -8.27 10.73
N GLN A 591 -23.91 -7.52 9.64
CA GLN A 591 -25.21 -7.09 9.11
C GLN A 591 -25.86 -8.13 8.19
N HIS A 592 -25.07 -9.07 7.68
CA HIS A 592 -25.53 -10.13 6.76
C HIS A 592 -25.78 -11.48 7.48
N ASN A 593 -25.38 -11.58 8.76
CA ASN A 593 -25.73 -12.69 9.67
C ASN A 593 -26.89 -12.29 10.57
#